data_63a6a917ee55488ffaeb425aee0ee794
#
_entry.id   63a6a917ee55488ffaeb425aee0ee794
#
_cell.length_a   1.000
_cell.length_b   1.000
_cell.length_c   1.000
_cell.angle_alpha   90.00
_cell.angle_beta   90.00
_cell.angle_gamma   90.00
#
_symmetry.space_group_name_H-M   'P 1'
#
loop_
_entity.id
_entity.type
_entity.pdbx_description
1 polymer ?
#
loop_
_entity_poly.entity_id
_entity_poly.type
_entity_poly.pdbx_seq_one_letter_code
_entity_poly.pdbx_strand_id
1 'polypeptide(L)'
;MGRPRRKQRTFYFGKRRNWGRCLMAVVFGVILIVSSVKLISYGVDYYNAQQASASLREIYHAEEEPTAEATNTPAPVTPPTAATTAPPEAGPTATPPTRLQPVRYPGNFYANVSSRFQKVRRQNSDIIGWLTIDGLIDEAVVQRDNEYYLDRDYRGYHNVNGAIFLDETCDLDTRPYTLLLYGHNMKTGAMFGSLRNYENLTFYRNNPFITFDTAYEDGRYVIFAVATVSTTSGSWRYVDFTRLSSPVIADRTNAISALLSRSIYRTQVDVAADDQLLLLVTCVDDDMERRVVAARRIREDEDEATLEKLIRRTTKK
;
A
#
# COMPACT_ATOMS: atom_id res chain seq x y z
N MET A 1 -49.02 56.52 76.35
CA MET A 1 -49.37 55.68 75.21
C MET A 1 -48.13 55.54 74.35
N GLY A 2 -47.38 54.45 74.51
CA GLY A 2 -46.13 54.18 73.80
C GLY A 2 -46.40 53.26 72.61
N ARG A 3 -45.97 53.64 71.40
CA ARG A 3 -46.04 52.79 70.21
C ARG A 3 -44.91 51.73 70.17
N PRO A 4 -45.17 50.48 69.84
CA PRO A 4 -44.13 49.43 69.80
C PRO A 4 -43.24 49.61 68.56
N ARG A 5 -41.90 49.54 68.79
CA ARG A 5 -40.89 49.53 67.72
C ARG A 5 -40.92 48.18 66.95
N ARG A 6 -41.16 48.22 65.63
CA ARG A 6 -41.15 47.13 64.67
C ARG A 6 -39.66 46.66 64.45
N LYS A 7 -39.31 45.47 64.94
CA LYS A 7 -38.02 44.86 64.66
C LYS A 7 -37.94 44.49 63.14
N GLN A 8 -36.99 45.12 62.46
CA GLN A 8 -36.62 44.68 61.08
C GLN A 8 -35.92 43.34 61.12
N ARG A 9 -36.49 42.33 60.50
CA ARG A 9 -35.83 41.05 60.26
C ARG A 9 -34.94 41.23 59.03
N THR A 10 -33.63 41.22 59.24
CA THR A 10 -32.59 41.09 58.18
C THR A 10 -32.58 39.65 57.70
N PHE A 11 -33.03 39.44 56.44
CA PHE A 11 -32.89 38.14 55.79
C PHE A 11 -31.45 37.99 55.31
N TYR A 12 -30.68 37.13 55.96
CA TYR A 12 -29.42 36.65 55.45
C TYR A 12 -29.69 35.63 54.34
N PHE A 13 -29.50 36.05 53.06
CA PHE A 13 -29.40 35.10 51.96
C PHE A 13 -28.11 34.32 52.09
N GLY A 14 -28.16 33.16 52.68
CA GLY A 14 -27.06 32.20 52.65
C GLY A 14 -26.71 31.84 51.23
N LYS A 15 -25.52 32.23 50.77
CA LYS A 15 -24.95 31.88 49.46
C LYS A 15 -24.82 30.38 49.40
N ARG A 16 -25.83 29.65 48.83
CA ARG A 16 -25.73 28.21 48.58
C ARG A 16 -24.54 28.01 47.65
N ARG A 17 -23.48 27.48 48.21
CA ARG A 17 -22.25 27.12 47.51
C ARG A 17 -22.64 26.00 46.52
N ASN A 18 -22.71 26.31 45.22
CA ASN A 18 -23.10 25.37 44.15
C ASN A 18 -21.94 24.36 43.90
N TRP A 19 -21.70 23.49 44.87
CA TRP A 19 -20.65 22.46 44.76
C TRP A 19 -20.75 21.62 43.50
N GLY A 20 -21.95 21.29 43.04
CA GLY A 20 -22.16 20.56 41.80
C GLY A 20 -21.65 21.30 40.57
N ARG A 21 -21.83 22.64 40.52
CA ARG A 21 -21.30 23.45 39.41
C ARG A 21 -19.78 23.55 39.42
N CYS A 22 -19.16 23.64 40.61
CA CYS A 22 -17.72 23.64 40.74
C CYS A 22 -17.12 22.26 40.35
N LEU A 23 -17.76 21.17 40.78
CA LEU A 23 -17.35 19.81 40.40
C LEU A 23 -17.44 19.58 38.91
N MET A 24 -18.55 19.99 38.27
CA MET A 24 -18.71 19.90 36.80
C MET A 24 -17.64 20.73 36.07
N ALA A 25 -17.34 21.94 36.53
CA ALA A 25 -16.30 22.79 35.90
C ALA A 25 -14.91 22.12 35.98
N VAL A 26 -14.58 21.48 37.12
CA VAL A 26 -13.33 20.74 37.28
C VAL A 26 -13.30 19.53 36.34
N VAL A 27 -14.37 18.74 36.26
CA VAL A 27 -14.45 17.57 35.35
C VAL A 27 -14.28 18.00 33.89
N PHE A 28 -15.02 19.04 33.45
CA PHE A 28 -14.87 19.58 32.10
C PHE A 28 -13.45 20.13 31.85
N GLY A 29 -12.85 20.81 32.83
CA GLY A 29 -11.45 21.26 32.74
C GLY A 29 -10.47 20.12 32.54
N VAL A 30 -10.61 19.04 33.29
CA VAL A 30 -9.77 17.84 33.15
C VAL A 30 -9.96 17.19 31.79
N ILE A 31 -11.21 17.01 31.33
CA ILE A 31 -11.51 16.45 30.01
C ILE A 31 -10.87 17.31 28.92
N LEU A 32 -11.00 18.63 29.00
CA LEU A 32 -10.44 19.56 28.03
C LEU A 32 -8.91 19.48 27.99
N ILE A 33 -8.25 19.43 29.14
CA ILE A 33 -6.78 19.28 29.23
C ILE A 33 -6.35 17.95 28.60
N VAL A 34 -6.98 16.83 28.98
CA VAL A 34 -6.65 15.50 28.45
C VAL A 34 -6.86 15.45 26.93
N SER A 35 -7.96 16.01 26.44
CA SER A 35 -8.27 16.07 25.00
C SER A 35 -7.25 16.93 24.25
N SER A 36 -6.86 18.08 24.83
CA SER A 36 -5.86 18.98 24.23
C SER A 36 -4.47 18.32 24.18
N VAL A 37 -4.04 17.62 25.23
CA VAL A 37 -2.79 16.88 25.25
C VAL A 37 -2.78 15.79 24.19
N LYS A 38 -3.85 15.01 24.08
CA LYS A 38 -3.98 14.00 23.03
C LYS A 38 -3.92 14.60 21.64
N LEU A 39 -4.62 15.71 21.39
CA LEU A 39 -4.64 16.38 20.08
C LEU A 39 -3.24 16.90 19.69
N ILE A 40 -2.52 17.47 20.65
CA ILE A 40 -1.12 17.92 20.45
C ILE A 40 -0.22 16.73 20.15
N SER A 41 -0.35 15.62 20.92
CA SER A 41 0.42 14.40 20.68
C SER A 41 0.21 13.87 19.26
N TYR A 42 -1.05 13.75 18.82
CA TYR A 42 -1.36 13.35 17.43
C TYR A 42 -0.75 14.29 16.38
N GLY A 43 -0.76 15.59 16.63
CA GLY A 43 -0.16 16.57 15.72
C GLY A 43 1.36 16.42 15.63
N VAL A 44 2.03 16.18 16.76
CA VAL A 44 3.48 15.95 16.83
C VAL A 44 3.85 14.62 16.14
N ASP A 45 3.11 13.55 16.41
CA ASP A 45 3.35 12.24 15.80
C ASP A 45 3.18 12.31 14.28
N TYR A 46 2.12 12.98 13.80
CA TYR A 46 1.91 13.22 12.38
C TYR A 46 3.06 14.02 11.73
N TYR A 47 3.49 15.11 12.38
CA TYR A 47 4.60 15.93 11.88
C TYR A 47 5.91 15.14 11.82
N ASN A 48 6.22 14.39 12.87
CA ASN A 48 7.44 13.57 12.93
C ASN A 48 7.43 12.46 11.85
N ALA A 49 6.27 11.85 11.57
CA ALA A 49 6.12 10.88 10.50
C ALA A 49 6.40 11.49 9.13
N GLN A 50 5.83 12.67 8.86
CA GLN A 50 6.04 13.39 7.60
C GLN A 50 7.52 13.74 7.39
N GLN A 51 8.20 14.22 8.43
CA GLN A 51 9.63 14.54 8.38
C GLN A 51 10.48 13.29 8.12
N ALA A 52 10.15 12.19 8.78
CA ALA A 52 10.86 10.93 8.60
C ALA A 52 10.71 10.39 7.16
N SER A 53 9.48 10.36 6.63
CA SER A 53 9.24 9.95 5.23
C SER A 53 9.95 10.88 4.25
N ALA A 54 9.94 12.20 4.48
CA ALA A 54 10.63 13.16 3.62
C ALA A 54 12.14 12.91 3.57
N SER A 55 12.80 12.72 4.71
CA SER A 55 14.23 12.45 4.77
C SER A 55 14.60 11.11 4.10
N LEU A 56 13.75 10.09 4.23
CA LEU A 56 13.98 8.81 3.58
C LEU A 56 13.81 8.90 2.06
N ARG A 57 12.85 9.70 1.57
CA ARG A 57 12.67 9.99 0.13
C ARG A 57 13.92 10.64 -0.45
N GLU A 58 14.50 11.60 0.23
CA GLU A 58 15.77 12.23 -0.21
C GLU A 58 16.88 11.18 -0.35
N ILE A 59 17.00 10.23 0.58
CA ILE A 59 17.99 9.15 0.50
C ILE A 59 17.70 8.22 -0.69
N TYR A 60 16.44 7.88 -0.93
CA TYR A 60 16.04 6.96 -2.00
C TYR A 60 16.21 7.58 -3.38
N HIS A 61 15.83 8.85 -3.55
CA HIS A 61 15.90 9.57 -4.82
C HIS A 61 17.23 10.34 -5.03
N ALA A 62 18.15 10.30 -4.06
CA ALA A 62 19.48 10.87 -4.26
C ALA A 62 20.15 10.17 -5.45
N GLU A 63 20.46 10.95 -6.48
CA GLU A 63 21.18 10.46 -7.67
C GLU A 63 22.44 9.71 -7.24
N GLU A 64 22.68 8.58 -7.86
CA GLU A 64 23.97 7.91 -7.72
C GLU A 64 25.01 8.82 -8.35
N GLU A 65 25.91 9.41 -7.55
CA GLU A 65 27.13 9.98 -8.12
C GLU A 65 27.77 8.88 -8.97
N PRO A 66 28.11 9.17 -10.25
CA PRO A 66 28.72 8.19 -11.11
C PRO A 66 30.01 7.69 -10.46
N THR A 67 29.94 6.54 -9.82
CA THR A 67 31.13 5.85 -9.36
C THR A 67 31.93 5.48 -10.60
N ALA A 68 33.13 6.06 -10.70
CA ALA A 68 34.05 5.85 -11.79
C ALA A 68 34.09 4.37 -12.21
N GLU A 69 33.83 4.15 -13.47
CA GLU A 69 33.78 2.91 -14.23
C GLU A 69 34.74 1.81 -13.72
N ALA A 70 34.15 0.71 -13.33
CA ALA A 70 34.80 -0.58 -13.58
C ALA A 70 34.52 -0.93 -15.04
N THR A 71 35.46 -0.59 -15.92
CA THR A 71 35.47 -0.96 -17.33
C THR A 71 35.55 -2.48 -17.43
N ASN A 72 34.41 -3.15 -17.47
CA ASN A 72 34.31 -4.51 -17.95
C ASN A 72 33.85 -4.47 -19.40
N THR A 73 34.83 -4.36 -20.31
CA THR A 73 34.65 -4.61 -21.73
C THR A 73 34.20 -6.05 -21.91
N PRO A 74 33.00 -6.32 -22.46
CA PRO A 74 32.64 -7.70 -22.82
C PRO A 74 33.52 -8.15 -23.99
N ALA A 75 34.17 -9.29 -23.84
CA ALA A 75 34.85 -9.93 -24.94
C ALA A 75 33.87 -10.23 -26.08
N PRO A 76 34.29 -10.12 -27.35
CA PRO A 76 33.42 -10.36 -28.49
C PRO A 76 33.02 -11.84 -28.55
N VAL A 77 31.72 -12.11 -28.40
CA VAL A 77 31.15 -13.44 -28.60
C VAL A 77 31.01 -13.68 -30.08
N THR A 78 31.75 -14.60 -30.64
CA THR A 78 31.63 -15.09 -32.01
C THR A 78 30.25 -15.77 -32.19
N PRO A 79 29.49 -15.47 -33.28
CA PRO A 79 28.21 -16.13 -33.52
C PRO A 79 28.45 -17.63 -33.88
N PRO A 80 27.65 -18.54 -33.36
CA PRO A 80 27.71 -19.92 -33.81
C PRO A 80 27.19 -20.07 -35.24
N THR A 81 27.92 -20.80 -36.03
CA THR A 81 27.59 -21.18 -37.42
C THR A 81 26.23 -21.82 -37.54
N ALA A 82 25.43 -21.34 -38.48
CA ALA A 82 24.09 -21.86 -38.80
C ALA A 82 24.18 -23.34 -39.22
N ALA A 83 23.62 -24.21 -38.42
CA ALA A 83 23.31 -25.59 -38.83
C ALA A 83 21.95 -25.60 -39.54
N THR A 84 21.92 -26.11 -40.74
CA THR A 84 20.75 -26.34 -41.56
C THR A 84 19.75 -27.24 -40.84
N THR A 85 18.59 -26.71 -40.46
CA THR A 85 17.56 -27.49 -39.79
C THR A 85 16.54 -27.99 -40.80
N ALA A 86 16.34 -29.31 -40.78
CA ALA A 86 15.21 -29.97 -41.46
C ALA A 86 13.85 -29.49 -40.88
N PRO A 87 12.70 -29.60 -41.62
CA PRO A 87 11.42 -29.15 -41.10
C PRO A 87 11.05 -29.91 -39.84
N PRO A 88 10.47 -29.24 -38.81
CA PRO A 88 10.05 -29.91 -37.58
C PRO A 88 8.82 -30.80 -37.86
N GLU A 89 8.95 -32.07 -37.52
CA GLU A 89 7.80 -32.97 -37.33
C GLU A 89 6.88 -32.35 -36.25
N ALA A 90 5.58 -32.37 -36.49
CA ALA A 90 4.57 -31.94 -35.51
C ALA A 90 4.64 -32.88 -34.28
N GLY A 91 5.36 -32.42 -33.27
CA GLY A 91 5.38 -33.07 -31.97
C GLY A 91 4.03 -32.98 -31.26
N PRO A 92 3.73 -33.84 -30.27
CA PRO A 92 2.49 -33.86 -29.57
C PRO A 92 2.19 -32.46 -28.98
N THR A 93 0.99 -31.96 -29.20
CA THR A 93 0.49 -30.70 -28.63
C THR A 93 0.69 -30.72 -27.11
N ALA A 94 1.64 -29.94 -26.62
CA ALA A 94 1.91 -29.86 -25.20
C ALA A 94 0.66 -29.35 -24.49
N THR A 95 0.15 -30.13 -23.54
CA THR A 95 -0.93 -29.67 -22.68
C THR A 95 -0.50 -28.39 -21.96
N PRO A 96 -1.29 -27.31 -21.96
CA PRO A 96 -0.91 -26.09 -21.27
C PRO A 96 -0.54 -26.38 -19.80
N PRO A 97 0.47 -25.71 -19.24
CA PRO A 97 0.89 -25.93 -17.87
C PRO A 97 -0.29 -25.66 -16.91
N THR A 98 -0.50 -26.53 -15.95
CA THR A 98 -1.55 -26.37 -14.92
C THR A 98 -1.04 -25.61 -13.70
N ARG A 99 0.26 -25.43 -13.59
CA ARG A 99 0.93 -24.73 -12.48
C ARG A 99 2.02 -23.81 -13.02
N LEU A 100 2.14 -22.64 -12.39
CA LEU A 100 3.24 -21.72 -12.62
C LEU A 100 4.53 -22.27 -12.02
N GLN A 101 5.64 -21.94 -12.62
CA GLN A 101 6.97 -22.25 -12.08
C GLN A 101 7.51 -21.06 -11.30
N PRO A 102 8.07 -21.25 -10.10
CA PRO A 102 8.64 -20.15 -9.34
C PRO A 102 9.89 -19.59 -10.04
N VAL A 103 9.96 -18.26 -10.13
CA VAL A 103 11.16 -17.55 -10.57
C VAL A 103 12.00 -17.25 -9.34
N ARG A 104 13.22 -17.81 -9.24
CA ARG A 104 14.13 -17.53 -8.15
C ARG A 104 15.06 -16.38 -8.50
N TYR A 105 15.26 -15.48 -7.57
CA TYR A 105 16.33 -14.49 -7.68
C TYR A 105 17.70 -15.17 -7.52
N PRO A 106 18.77 -14.61 -8.10
CA PRO A 106 20.11 -15.17 -7.94
C PRO A 106 20.46 -15.30 -6.45
N GLY A 107 20.98 -16.43 -6.05
CA GLY A 107 21.05 -16.92 -4.67
C GLY A 107 21.98 -16.18 -3.70
N ASN A 108 22.30 -14.90 -3.92
CA ASN A 108 22.93 -14.05 -2.93
C ASN A 108 22.11 -12.77 -2.72
N PHE A 109 21.26 -12.82 -1.72
CA PHE A 109 20.40 -11.72 -1.28
C PHE A 109 21.14 -10.36 -1.18
N TYR A 110 22.35 -10.36 -0.61
CA TYR A 110 23.12 -9.13 -0.39
C TYR A 110 23.89 -8.64 -1.62
N ALA A 111 24.22 -9.48 -2.57
CA ALA A 111 25.00 -9.12 -3.74
C ALA A 111 24.18 -8.42 -4.83
N ASN A 112 22.85 -8.58 -4.81
CA ASN A 112 21.96 -8.10 -5.86
C ASN A 112 20.99 -6.99 -5.41
N VAL A 113 21.14 -6.49 -4.17
CA VAL A 113 20.38 -5.34 -3.68
C VAL A 113 20.90 -4.07 -4.34
N SER A 114 20.04 -3.32 -5.00
CA SER A 114 20.41 -2.07 -5.65
C SER A 114 21.01 -1.07 -4.66
N SER A 115 21.89 -0.17 -5.15
CA SER A 115 22.55 0.81 -4.29
C SER A 115 21.58 1.74 -3.58
N ARG A 116 20.46 2.10 -4.21
CA ARG A 116 19.35 2.85 -3.58
C ARG A 116 18.83 2.12 -2.35
N PHE A 117 18.52 0.82 -2.49
CA PHE A 117 18.01 0.02 -1.37
C PHE A 117 19.07 -0.24 -0.31
N GLN A 118 20.33 -0.39 -0.64
CA GLN A 118 21.41 -0.47 0.35
C GLN A 118 21.45 0.79 1.25
N LYS A 119 21.24 1.97 0.68
CA LYS A 119 21.21 3.24 1.44
C LYS A 119 20.03 3.30 2.41
N VAL A 120 18.79 3.03 1.93
CA VAL A 120 17.59 3.11 2.78
C VAL A 120 17.52 1.97 3.80
N ARG A 121 18.02 0.78 3.48
CA ARG A 121 18.09 -0.37 4.39
C ARG A 121 19.07 -0.19 5.55
N ARG A 122 20.00 0.78 5.46
CA ARG A 122 20.81 1.18 6.63
C ARG A 122 19.96 1.87 7.70
N GLN A 123 18.84 2.48 7.34
CA GLN A 123 17.91 3.10 8.29
C GLN A 123 17.04 2.04 8.99
N ASN A 124 16.59 1.04 8.23
CA ASN A 124 15.89 -0.14 8.74
C ASN A 124 16.02 -1.29 7.73
N SER A 125 16.52 -2.44 8.17
CA SER A 125 16.68 -3.65 7.35
C SER A 125 15.35 -4.21 6.84
N ASP A 126 14.23 -3.90 7.51
CA ASP A 126 12.89 -4.34 7.14
C ASP A 126 12.34 -3.61 5.89
N ILE A 127 13.02 -2.56 5.41
CA ILE A 127 12.66 -1.90 4.15
C ILE A 127 13.01 -2.85 2.99
N ILE A 128 11.97 -3.30 2.27
CA ILE A 128 12.09 -4.29 1.20
C ILE A 128 11.66 -3.74 -0.16
N GLY A 129 11.01 -2.58 -0.19
CA GLY A 129 10.50 -2.00 -1.42
C GLY A 129 10.23 -0.51 -1.29
N TRP A 130 9.91 0.08 -2.43
CA TRP A 130 9.52 1.48 -2.56
C TRP A 130 8.31 1.59 -3.49
N LEU A 131 7.23 2.20 -3.00
CA LEU A 131 5.98 2.35 -3.73
C LEU A 131 5.81 3.79 -4.18
N THR A 132 5.67 4.00 -5.49
CA THR A 132 5.40 5.31 -6.07
C THR A 132 4.13 5.28 -6.92
N ILE A 133 3.23 6.22 -6.64
CA ILE A 133 2.12 6.61 -7.52
C ILE A 133 2.24 8.12 -7.67
N ASP A 134 2.47 8.59 -8.87
CA ASP A 134 2.79 9.98 -9.16
C ASP A 134 1.81 10.97 -8.52
N GLY A 135 2.34 11.88 -7.71
CA GLY A 135 1.56 12.88 -7.00
C GLY A 135 0.62 12.34 -5.90
N LEU A 136 0.69 11.06 -5.56
CA LEU A 136 -0.19 10.43 -4.58
C LEU A 136 0.54 9.70 -3.45
N ILE A 137 1.45 8.80 -3.79
CA ILE A 137 2.22 7.97 -2.85
C ILE A 137 3.67 7.96 -3.30
N ASP A 138 4.58 8.11 -2.34
CA ASP A 138 6.02 8.00 -2.53
C ASP A 138 6.62 7.58 -1.18
N GLU A 139 6.55 6.27 -0.89
CA GLU A 139 6.79 5.73 0.46
C GLU A 139 7.58 4.42 0.42
N ALA A 140 8.40 4.24 1.46
CA ALA A 140 9.03 2.96 1.72
C ALA A 140 8.00 1.88 2.07
N VAL A 141 8.27 0.66 1.63
CA VAL A 141 7.51 -0.53 2.00
C VAL A 141 8.39 -1.41 2.87
N VAL A 142 7.87 -1.77 4.02
CA VAL A 142 8.53 -2.64 5.01
C VAL A 142 7.92 -4.04 5.00
N GLN A 143 8.65 -5.03 5.53
CA GLN A 143 8.11 -6.36 5.75
C GLN A 143 8.62 -6.93 7.07
N ARG A 144 7.71 -7.46 7.86
CA ARG A 144 7.99 -8.23 9.05
C ARG A 144 6.87 -9.25 9.27
N ASP A 145 5.98 -9.01 10.23
CA ASP A 145 4.69 -9.67 10.38
C ASP A 145 3.56 -8.70 10.04
N ASN A 146 2.35 -9.22 9.89
CA ASN A 146 1.20 -8.40 9.48
C ASN A 146 0.62 -7.50 10.58
N GLU A 147 1.26 -7.43 11.76
CA GLU A 147 0.79 -6.66 12.91
C GLU A 147 1.76 -5.52 13.30
N TYR A 148 3.07 -5.77 13.23
CA TYR A 148 4.10 -4.87 13.78
C TYR A 148 4.02 -3.45 13.23
N TYR A 149 3.83 -3.29 11.93
CA TYR A 149 3.81 -1.99 11.25
C TYR A 149 2.41 -1.36 11.14
N LEU A 150 1.40 -1.95 11.76
CA LEU A 150 0.08 -1.32 11.85
C LEU A 150 0.10 -0.03 12.68
N ASP A 151 0.93 0.04 13.72
CA ASP A 151 1.03 1.18 14.62
C ASP A 151 2.46 1.74 14.75
N ARG A 152 3.33 1.46 13.77
CA ARG A 152 4.73 1.92 13.74
C ARG A 152 5.12 2.44 12.37
N ASP A 153 5.92 3.51 12.37
CA ASP A 153 6.56 4.00 11.14
C ASP A 153 7.67 3.04 10.67
N TYR A 154 8.23 3.31 9.50
CA TYR A 154 9.30 2.48 8.93
C TYR A 154 10.54 2.34 9.84
N ARG A 155 10.72 3.21 10.85
CA ARG A 155 11.82 3.14 11.83
C ARG A 155 11.48 2.26 13.03
N GLY A 156 10.24 1.77 13.12
CA GLY A 156 9.74 1.01 14.27
C GLY A 156 9.24 1.85 15.44
N TYR A 157 9.17 3.19 15.31
CA TYR A 157 8.57 4.05 16.32
C TYR A 157 7.06 4.06 16.22
N HIS A 158 6.40 4.11 17.39
CA HIS A 158 4.94 4.19 17.43
C HIS A 158 4.41 5.38 16.62
N ASN A 159 3.47 5.10 15.73
CA ASN A 159 2.85 6.07 14.85
C ASN A 159 1.46 5.59 14.42
N VAL A 160 0.45 6.42 14.64
CA VAL A 160 -0.95 6.06 14.31
C VAL A 160 -1.20 5.84 12.81
N ASN A 161 -0.34 6.38 11.95
CA ASN A 161 -0.44 6.17 10.51
C ASN A 161 0.09 4.78 10.10
N GLY A 162 0.84 4.10 10.96
CA GLY A 162 1.57 2.90 10.61
C GLY A 162 2.59 3.13 9.48
N ALA A 163 2.94 2.08 8.79
CA ALA A 163 3.70 2.10 7.54
C ALA A 163 2.96 1.30 6.46
N ILE A 164 3.35 1.46 5.19
CA ILE A 164 2.95 0.54 4.14
C ILE A 164 3.81 -0.72 4.28
N PHE A 165 3.19 -1.89 4.31
CA PHE A 165 3.92 -3.14 4.49
C PHE A 165 3.47 -4.23 3.54
N LEU A 166 4.40 -5.11 3.19
CA LEU A 166 4.18 -6.30 2.38
C LEU A 166 3.69 -7.44 3.28
N ASP A 167 2.70 -8.19 2.81
CA ASP A 167 2.18 -9.37 3.49
C ASP A 167 3.29 -10.34 3.88
N GLU A 168 3.26 -10.87 5.10
CA GLU A 168 4.28 -11.77 5.65
C GLU A 168 4.45 -13.06 4.85
N THR A 169 3.42 -13.48 4.10
CA THR A 169 3.46 -14.68 3.26
C THR A 169 4.15 -14.44 1.91
N CYS A 170 4.44 -13.19 1.55
CA CYS A 170 5.15 -12.85 0.33
C CYS A 170 6.65 -13.12 0.51
N ASP A 171 7.13 -14.24 0.00
CA ASP A 171 8.55 -14.58 -0.03
C ASP A 171 9.25 -13.85 -1.19
N LEU A 172 10.19 -12.95 -0.86
CA LEU A 172 10.97 -12.19 -1.84
C LEU A 172 12.26 -12.92 -2.28
N ASP A 173 12.60 -14.07 -1.72
CA ASP A 173 13.68 -14.95 -2.24
C ASP A 173 13.29 -15.58 -3.58
N THR A 174 11.99 -15.66 -3.81
CA THR A 174 11.41 -15.98 -5.11
C THR A 174 10.52 -14.81 -5.56
N ARG A 175 10.39 -14.59 -6.88
CA ARG A 175 9.43 -13.61 -7.38
C ARG A 175 8.01 -14.06 -7.02
N PRO A 176 7.30 -13.38 -6.12
CA PRO A 176 5.95 -13.79 -5.75
C PRO A 176 4.99 -13.57 -6.93
N TYR A 177 4.01 -14.45 -7.05
CA TYR A 177 2.97 -14.30 -8.08
C TYR A 177 2.06 -13.10 -7.81
N THR A 178 1.91 -12.74 -6.54
CA THR A 178 1.15 -11.57 -6.10
C THR A 178 1.90 -10.88 -4.97
N LEU A 179 2.15 -9.59 -5.14
CA LEU A 179 2.65 -8.68 -4.13
C LEU A 179 1.42 -8.05 -3.45
N LEU A 180 1.23 -8.33 -2.18
CA LEU A 180 0.08 -7.87 -1.41
C LEU A 180 0.54 -6.83 -0.39
N LEU A 181 0.23 -5.57 -0.65
CA LEU A 181 0.62 -4.45 0.19
C LEU A 181 -0.57 -3.96 1.02
N TYR A 182 -0.33 -3.72 2.29
CA TYR A 182 -1.28 -3.15 3.23
C TYR A 182 -0.87 -1.75 3.67
N GLY A 183 -1.85 -0.90 3.94
CA GLY A 183 -1.65 0.42 4.51
C GLY A 183 -2.97 0.98 5.05
N HIS A 184 -2.90 1.85 6.06
CA HIS A 184 -4.08 2.44 6.67
C HIS A 184 -4.86 3.36 5.73
N ASN A 185 -6.19 3.36 5.87
CA ASN A 185 -7.10 4.31 5.23
C ASN A 185 -7.17 5.61 6.02
N MET A 186 -6.12 6.40 6.02
CA MET A 186 -6.08 7.64 6.78
C MET A 186 -6.99 8.70 6.17
N LYS A 187 -7.80 9.37 7.00
CA LYS A 187 -8.66 10.49 6.57
C LYS A 187 -7.85 11.65 6.01
N THR A 188 -6.62 11.84 6.47
CA THR A 188 -5.66 12.83 5.96
C THR A 188 -5.18 12.55 4.54
N GLY A 189 -5.39 11.34 4.01
CA GLY A 189 -4.86 10.89 2.74
C GLY A 189 -3.49 10.22 2.83
N ALA A 190 -2.86 10.18 4.00
CA ALA A 190 -1.61 9.46 4.21
C ALA A 190 -1.78 7.95 4.01
N MET A 191 -0.68 7.24 3.82
CA MET A 191 -0.64 5.81 3.54
C MET A 191 -1.58 5.47 2.37
N PHE A 192 -2.53 4.53 2.56
CA PHE A 192 -3.52 4.17 1.54
C PHE A 192 -4.83 4.96 1.62
N GLY A 193 -4.91 6.00 2.47
CA GLY A 193 -6.06 6.89 2.51
C GLY A 193 -6.33 7.61 1.19
N SER A 194 -5.28 7.90 0.42
CA SER A 194 -5.37 8.52 -0.90
C SER A 194 -5.93 7.59 -1.99
N LEU A 195 -5.93 6.26 -1.81
CA LEU A 195 -6.46 5.31 -2.79
C LEU A 195 -7.96 5.49 -3.07
N ARG A 196 -8.72 6.20 -2.19
CA ARG A 196 -10.11 6.59 -2.47
C ARG A 196 -10.26 7.44 -3.75
N ASN A 197 -9.19 8.13 -4.17
CA ASN A 197 -9.21 8.94 -5.39
C ASN A 197 -9.46 8.08 -6.64
N TYR A 198 -9.11 6.79 -6.59
CA TYR A 198 -9.38 5.84 -7.67
C TYR A 198 -10.86 5.50 -7.88
N GLU A 199 -11.78 5.95 -7.00
CA GLU A 199 -13.22 5.89 -7.25
C GLU A 199 -13.69 6.90 -8.31
N ASN A 200 -12.84 7.89 -8.62
CA ASN A 200 -13.05 8.85 -9.70
C ASN A 200 -12.41 8.33 -10.99
N LEU A 201 -13.24 8.15 -12.04
CA LEU A 201 -12.80 7.63 -13.33
C LEU A 201 -11.73 8.52 -14.00
N THR A 202 -11.84 9.84 -13.84
CA THR A 202 -10.86 10.77 -14.41
C THR A 202 -9.51 10.60 -13.71
N PHE A 203 -9.53 10.45 -12.38
CA PHE A 203 -8.32 10.18 -11.61
C PHE A 203 -7.67 8.86 -12.03
N TYR A 204 -8.46 7.77 -12.11
CA TYR A 204 -7.98 6.47 -12.57
C TYR A 204 -7.31 6.55 -13.95
N ARG A 205 -7.95 7.26 -14.90
CA ARG A 205 -7.42 7.41 -16.27
C ARG A 205 -6.13 8.23 -16.34
N ASN A 206 -5.92 9.15 -15.41
CA ASN A 206 -4.74 10.01 -15.36
C ASN A 206 -3.59 9.39 -14.54
N ASN A 207 -3.88 8.42 -13.69
CA ASN A 207 -2.90 7.76 -12.81
C ASN A 207 -3.02 6.23 -12.92
N PRO A 208 -2.88 5.64 -14.12
CA PRO A 208 -3.12 4.23 -14.34
C PRO A 208 -1.94 3.33 -13.94
N PHE A 209 -0.77 3.91 -13.66
CA PHE A 209 0.45 3.19 -13.41
C PHE A 209 0.91 3.31 -11.96
N ILE A 210 1.53 2.23 -11.49
CA ILE A 210 2.16 2.13 -10.18
C ILE A 210 3.59 1.67 -10.39
N THR A 211 4.55 2.33 -9.74
CA THR A 211 5.91 1.81 -9.61
C THR A 211 6.04 1.15 -8.24
N PHE A 212 6.47 -0.07 -8.21
CA PHE A 212 6.86 -0.75 -6.99
C PHE A 212 8.19 -1.46 -7.20
N ASP A 213 9.25 -0.80 -6.73
CA ASP A 213 10.58 -1.33 -6.77
C ASP A 213 10.83 -2.16 -5.51
N THR A 214 11.29 -3.38 -5.70
CA THR A 214 11.78 -4.20 -4.59
C THR A 214 13.29 -4.02 -4.44
N ALA A 215 13.85 -4.57 -3.38
CA ALA A 215 15.30 -4.58 -3.20
C ALA A 215 16.05 -5.30 -4.36
N TYR A 216 15.35 -6.11 -5.17
CA TYR A 216 15.92 -6.97 -6.20
C TYR A 216 15.65 -6.53 -7.63
N GLU A 217 14.50 -5.90 -7.87
CA GLU A 217 14.08 -5.52 -9.22
C GLU A 217 13.18 -4.29 -9.19
N ASP A 218 13.28 -3.48 -10.22
CA ASP A 218 12.34 -2.41 -10.49
C ASP A 218 11.05 -3.00 -11.08
N GLY A 219 9.90 -2.46 -10.66
CA GLY A 219 8.60 -2.96 -11.08
C GLY A 219 7.66 -1.86 -11.54
N ARG A 220 7.14 -1.98 -12.76
CA ARG A 220 6.12 -1.09 -13.32
C ARG A 220 4.84 -1.87 -13.55
N TYR A 221 3.73 -1.33 -13.05
CA TYR A 221 2.44 -2.01 -13.02
C TYR A 221 1.35 -1.15 -13.62
N VAL A 222 0.39 -1.77 -14.30
CA VAL A 222 -0.81 -1.12 -14.83
C VAL A 222 -2.05 -1.59 -14.07
N ILE A 223 -2.88 -0.64 -13.63
CA ILE A 223 -4.09 -0.93 -12.85
C ILE A 223 -5.14 -1.55 -13.77
N PHE A 224 -5.67 -2.72 -13.40
CA PHE A 224 -6.74 -3.41 -14.11
C PHE A 224 -8.05 -3.50 -13.32
N ALA A 225 -8.03 -3.29 -11.99
CA ALA A 225 -9.25 -3.30 -11.18
C ALA A 225 -9.16 -2.34 -9.98
N VAL A 226 -10.29 -1.72 -9.67
CA VAL A 226 -10.52 -0.98 -8.42
C VAL A 226 -11.81 -1.52 -7.82
N ALA A 227 -11.74 -2.07 -6.63
CA ALA A 227 -12.87 -2.77 -6.03
C ALA A 227 -12.96 -2.53 -4.51
N THR A 228 -14.18 -2.66 -3.99
CA THR A 228 -14.39 -2.90 -2.55
C THR A 228 -14.77 -4.35 -2.39
N VAL A 229 -13.96 -5.08 -1.63
CA VAL A 229 -14.12 -6.53 -1.41
C VAL A 229 -14.27 -6.85 0.06
N SER A 230 -14.82 -8.03 0.37
CA SER A 230 -14.87 -8.56 1.72
C SER A 230 -13.88 -9.72 1.86
N THR A 231 -13.25 -9.82 3.03
CA THR A 231 -12.44 -10.98 3.43
C THR A 231 -13.28 -12.05 4.13
N THR A 232 -14.56 -11.76 4.41
CA THR A 232 -15.46 -12.70 5.07
C THR A 232 -16.04 -13.69 4.06
N SER A 233 -15.77 -14.97 4.29
CA SER A 233 -16.34 -16.06 3.48
C SER A 233 -17.88 -16.02 3.55
N GLY A 234 -18.53 -16.25 2.39
CA GLY A 234 -19.99 -16.17 2.25
C GLY A 234 -20.53 -14.79 1.86
N SER A 235 -19.74 -13.73 1.95
CA SER A 235 -20.10 -12.43 1.38
C SER A 235 -20.10 -12.50 -0.15
N TRP A 236 -21.06 -11.84 -0.80
CA TRP A 236 -21.08 -11.73 -2.27
C TRP A 236 -19.87 -10.93 -2.80
N ARG A 237 -19.24 -10.11 -1.92
CA ARG A 237 -18.00 -9.37 -2.21
C ARG A 237 -16.74 -10.14 -1.89
N TYR A 238 -16.85 -11.39 -1.41
CA TYR A 238 -15.68 -12.16 -1.00
C TYR A 238 -14.67 -12.34 -2.13
N VAL A 239 -13.40 -12.06 -1.82
CA VAL A 239 -12.24 -12.40 -2.66
C VAL A 239 -11.21 -13.09 -1.77
N ASP A 240 -10.78 -14.25 -2.20
CA ASP A 240 -9.73 -15.02 -1.53
C ASP A 240 -8.36 -14.59 -2.07
N PHE A 241 -7.66 -13.76 -1.32
CA PHE A 241 -6.33 -13.29 -1.71
C PHE A 241 -5.29 -14.41 -1.74
N THR A 242 -5.46 -15.47 -0.95
CA THR A 242 -4.52 -16.61 -0.95
C THR A 242 -4.52 -17.34 -2.30
N ARG A 243 -5.66 -17.37 -2.98
CA ARG A 243 -5.76 -17.95 -4.33
C ARG A 243 -5.08 -17.09 -5.39
N LEU A 244 -4.97 -15.78 -5.20
CA LEU A 244 -4.20 -14.91 -6.09
C LEU A 244 -2.69 -15.22 -6.02
N SER A 245 -2.21 -15.70 -4.89
CA SER A 245 -0.82 -16.11 -4.69
C SER A 245 -0.57 -17.61 -4.98
N SER A 246 -1.63 -18.37 -5.32
CA SER A 246 -1.51 -19.80 -5.64
C SER A 246 -0.67 -20.01 -6.91
N PRO A 247 0.20 -21.02 -6.96
CA PRO A 247 0.86 -21.44 -8.19
C PRO A 247 -0.09 -22.18 -9.16
N VAL A 248 -1.30 -22.55 -8.72
CA VAL A 248 -2.30 -23.24 -9.54
C VAL A 248 -3.04 -22.24 -10.43
N ILE A 249 -2.88 -22.40 -11.75
CA ILE A 249 -3.44 -21.46 -12.74
C ILE A 249 -4.97 -21.30 -12.58
N ALA A 250 -5.70 -22.40 -12.36
CA ALA A 250 -7.16 -22.36 -12.18
C ALA A 250 -7.58 -21.55 -10.95
N ASP A 251 -6.86 -21.65 -9.83
CA ASP A 251 -7.13 -20.87 -8.63
C ASP A 251 -6.96 -19.39 -8.89
N ARG A 252 -5.85 -18.99 -9.52
CA ARG A 252 -5.57 -17.60 -9.87
C ARG A 252 -6.59 -17.05 -10.85
N THR A 253 -6.92 -17.80 -11.92
CA THR A 253 -7.93 -17.39 -12.91
C THR A 253 -9.28 -17.11 -12.24
N ASN A 254 -9.72 -17.99 -11.34
CA ASN A 254 -10.96 -17.81 -10.60
C ASN A 254 -10.92 -16.59 -9.67
N ALA A 255 -9.82 -16.39 -8.95
CA ALA A 255 -9.66 -15.26 -8.05
C ALA A 255 -9.55 -13.92 -8.80
N ILE A 256 -8.83 -13.87 -9.91
CA ILE A 256 -8.76 -12.70 -10.81
C ILE A 256 -10.16 -12.38 -11.37
N SER A 257 -10.89 -13.39 -11.85
CA SER A 257 -12.26 -13.21 -12.35
C SER A 257 -13.20 -12.69 -11.27
N ALA A 258 -13.06 -13.19 -10.04
CA ALA A 258 -13.79 -12.70 -8.88
C ALA A 258 -13.49 -11.23 -8.61
N LEU A 259 -12.23 -10.82 -8.65
CA LEU A 259 -11.81 -9.44 -8.44
C LEU A 259 -12.32 -8.52 -9.56
N LEU A 260 -12.16 -8.93 -10.83
CA LEU A 260 -12.69 -8.19 -11.99
C LEU A 260 -14.21 -8.00 -11.91
N SER A 261 -14.96 -9.02 -11.48
CA SER A 261 -16.42 -8.91 -11.35
C SER A 261 -16.85 -7.85 -10.34
N ARG A 262 -16.05 -7.62 -9.30
CA ARG A 262 -16.29 -6.65 -8.22
C ARG A 262 -15.69 -5.27 -8.51
N SER A 263 -14.84 -5.15 -9.52
CA SER A 263 -14.30 -3.85 -9.94
C SER A 263 -15.41 -2.88 -10.31
N ILE A 264 -15.28 -1.64 -9.87
CA ILE A 264 -16.20 -0.54 -10.24
C ILE A 264 -16.01 -0.08 -11.68
N TYR A 265 -14.98 -0.58 -12.36
CA TYR A 265 -14.64 -0.25 -13.74
C TYR A 265 -14.71 -1.47 -14.66
N ARG A 266 -15.06 -1.21 -15.92
CA ARG A 266 -14.84 -2.10 -17.05
C ARG A 266 -13.60 -1.60 -17.78
N THR A 267 -12.48 -2.23 -17.53
CA THR A 267 -11.20 -1.94 -18.19
C THR A 267 -11.04 -2.75 -19.46
N GLN A 268 -10.19 -2.22 -20.37
CA GLN A 268 -9.69 -2.96 -21.55
C GLN A 268 -8.28 -3.52 -21.30
N VAL A 269 -7.69 -3.22 -20.15
CA VAL A 269 -6.43 -3.85 -19.74
C VAL A 269 -6.73 -5.30 -19.39
N ASP A 270 -6.13 -6.22 -20.13
CA ASP A 270 -6.23 -7.65 -19.86
C ASP A 270 -5.36 -8.05 -18.66
N VAL A 271 -5.66 -9.18 -18.08
CA VAL A 271 -4.87 -9.79 -17.01
C VAL A 271 -4.94 -11.31 -17.13
N ALA A 272 -3.81 -11.96 -17.09
CA ALA A 272 -3.66 -13.40 -17.18
C ALA A 272 -3.23 -14.02 -15.84
N ALA A 273 -3.39 -15.33 -15.71
CA ALA A 273 -3.03 -16.03 -14.47
C ALA A 273 -1.52 -16.07 -14.22
N ASP A 274 -0.70 -15.94 -15.23
CA ASP A 274 0.77 -15.91 -15.15
C ASP A 274 1.35 -14.50 -14.95
N ASP A 275 0.53 -13.43 -15.06
CA ASP A 275 0.99 -12.09 -14.72
C ASP A 275 1.37 -11.99 -13.24
N GLN A 276 2.44 -11.28 -12.93
CA GLN A 276 2.70 -10.84 -11.56
C GLN A 276 1.74 -9.74 -11.17
N LEU A 277 1.04 -9.93 -10.05
CA LEU A 277 0.05 -8.97 -9.55
C LEU A 277 0.62 -8.12 -8.42
N LEU A 278 0.14 -6.88 -8.34
CA LEU A 278 0.35 -5.97 -7.23
C LEU A 278 -1.03 -5.53 -6.71
N LEU A 279 -1.31 -5.79 -5.45
CA LEU A 279 -2.54 -5.39 -4.79
C LEU A 279 -2.23 -4.39 -3.68
N LEU A 280 -2.83 -3.21 -3.76
CA LEU A 280 -2.82 -2.23 -2.68
C LEU A 280 -4.13 -2.35 -1.92
N VAL A 281 -4.07 -2.75 -0.65
CA VAL A 281 -5.23 -3.12 0.16
C VAL A 281 -5.32 -2.26 1.40
N THR A 282 -6.48 -1.63 1.62
CA THR A 282 -6.75 -0.85 2.84
C THR A 282 -8.16 -1.08 3.35
N CYS A 283 -8.38 -0.85 4.65
CA CYS A 283 -9.71 -0.91 5.24
C CYS A 283 -10.64 0.15 4.64
N VAL A 284 -11.91 -0.16 4.50
CA VAL A 284 -12.99 0.82 4.30
C VAL A 284 -13.60 1.11 5.68
N ASP A 285 -14.59 1.98 5.78
CA ASP A 285 -15.14 2.52 7.03
C ASP A 285 -15.59 1.45 8.05
N ASP A 286 -15.72 0.19 7.63
CA ASP A 286 -15.91 -0.95 8.50
C ASP A 286 -14.76 -1.97 8.30
N ASP A 287 -14.37 -2.65 9.37
CA ASP A 287 -13.24 -3.59 9.38
C ASP A 287 -13.46 -4.86 8.52
N MET A 288 -14.65 -5.05 7.96
CA MET A 288 -15.01 -6.21 7.16
C MET A 288 -14.80 -6.01 5.66
N GLU A 289 -14.69 -4.77 5.20
CA GLU A 289 -14.48 -4.45 3.78
C GLU A 289 -13.08 -3.88 3.54
N ARG A 290 -12.55 -4.18 2.37
CA ARG A 290 -11.24 -3.72 1.91
C ARG A 290 -11.38 -3.02 0.58
N ARG A 291 -10.80 -1.82 0.45
CA ARG A 291 -10.55 -1.22 -0.86
C ARG A 291 -9.30 -1.85 -1.45
N VAL A 292 -9.42 -2.26 -2.69
CA VAL A 292 -8.31 -2.87 -3.44
C VAL A 292 -8.11 -2.09 -4.73
N VAL A 293 -6.87 -1.64 -4.93
CA VAL A 293 -6.37 -1.20 -6.24
C VAL A 293 -5.46 -2.31 -6.73
N ALA A 294 -5.89 -3.01 -7.78
CA ALA A 294 -5.17 -4.16 -8.32
C ALA A 294 -4.53 -3.82 -9.65
N ALA A 295 -3.25 -4.11 -9.75
CA ALA A 295 -2.43 -3.89 -10.93
C ALA A 295 -1.72 -5.18 -11.32
N ARG A 296 -1.33 -5.29 -12.58
CA ARG A 296 -0.42 -6.33 -13.06
C ARG A 296 0.87 -5.71 -13.59
N ARG A 297 1.97 -6.43 -13.50
CA ARG A 297 3.23 -6.00 -14.09
C ARG A 297 3.06 -5.76 -15.58
N ILE A 298 3.65 -4.67 -16.09
CA ILE A 298 3.72 -4.42 -17.53
C ILE A 298 4.63 -5.49 -18.14
N ARG A 299 4.15 -6.15 -19.19
CA ARG A 299 4.89 -7.21 -19.88
C ARG A 299 5.99 -6.60 -20.75
N GLU A 300 7.03 -7.36 -21.03
CA GLU A 300 8.21 -6.90 -21.80
C GLU A 300 7.85 -6.45 -23.25
N ASP A 301 6.79 -7.00 -23.81
CA ASP A 301 6.28 -6.70 -25.16
C ASP A 301 5.26 -5.55 -25.19
N GLU A 302 4.94 -4.92 -24.05
CA GLU A 302 3.98 -3.84 -23.91
C GLU A 302 4.66 -2.48 -23.72
N ASP A 303 4.05 -1.43 -24.25
CA ASP A 303 4.43 -0.05 -24.01
C ASP A 303 3.32 0.73 -23.27
N GLU A 304 3.72 1.69 -22.43
CA GLU A 304 2.79 2.48 -21.62
C GLU A 304 1.81 3.29 -22.49
N ALA A 305 2.23 3.79 -23.67
CA ALA A 305 1.37 4.57 -24.53
C ALA A 305 0.22 3.76 -25.12
N THR A 306 0.44 2.46 -25.39
CA THR A 306 -0.62 1.54 -25.79
C THR A 306 -1.54 1.23 -24.62
N LEU A 307 -1.01 0.97 -23.44
CA LEU A 307 -1.79 0.74 -22.23
C LEU A 307 -2.64 1.97 -21.87
N GLU A 308 -2.11 3.19 -22.00
CA GLU A 308 -2.89 4.42 -21.79
C GLU A 308 -4.11 4.50 -22.73
N LYS A 309 -3.97 4.11 -24.01
CA LYS A 309 -5.09 4.08 -24.95
C LYS A 309 -6.19 3.10 -24.49
N LEU A 310 -5.81 1.96 -23.93
CA LEU A 310 -6.76 1.00 -23.35
C LEU A 310 -7.43 1.57 -22.08
N ILE A 311 -6.66 2.21 -21.21
CA ILE A 311 -7.16 2.87 -20.00
C ILE A 311 -8.18 3.97 -20.33
N ARG A 312 -7.92 4.79 -21.35
CA ARG A 312 -8.86 5.84 -21.79
C ARG A 312 -10.23 5.29 -22.22
N ARG A 313 -10.30 4.04 -22.66
CA ARG A 313 -11.56 3.35 -23.01
C ARG A 313 -12.28 2.74 -21.81
N THR A 314 -11.67 2.74 -20.63
CA THR A 314 -12.30 2.24 -19.40
C THR A 314 -13.57 3.03 -19.09
N THR A 315 -14.61 2.33 -18.66
CA THR A 315 -15.89 2.93 -18.25
C THR A 315 -16.24 2.52 -16.82
N LYS A 316 -17.04 3.32 -16.14
CA LYS A 316 -17.62 2.93 -14.84
C LYS A 316 -18.72 1.91 -15.09
N LYS A 317 -18.84 0.89 -14.20
CA LYS A 317 -19.95 -0.07 -14.24
C LYS A 317 -21.24 0.53 -13.71
#